data_68c8547f4812bc1c6a5269202d781df0
#
_entry.id   68c8547f4812bc1c6a5269202d781df0
#
_cell.length_a   1.000
_cell.length_b   1.000
_cell.length_c   1.000
_cell.angle_alpha   90.00
_cell.angle_beta   90.00
_cell.angle_gamma   90.00
#
_symmetry.space_group_name_H-M   'P 1'
#
loop_
_entity.id
_entity.type
_entity.pdbx_description
1 polymer ?
#
loop_
_entity_poly.entity_id
_entity_poly.type
_entity_poly.pdbx_seq_one_letter_code
_entity_poly.pdbx_strand_id
1 'polypeptide(L)'
;MSTTADVLIVGAGAAGLFCAGVAAQRGLQVVLLDHAEKVAEKIRISGGGRSNFTNRDLDVRQPHRHFLGENPAFSRSALSRYTPADFIALLQQHRVPFHEKHLSLIHISEPTRH
;
A
#
# COMPACT_ATOMS: atom_id res chain seq x y z
N MET A 1 -19.90 -11.92 -25.83
CA MET A 1 -19.62 -12.59 -24.54
C MET A 1 -19.65 -11.58 -23.44
N SER A 2 -20.36 -11.84 -22.37
CA SER A 2 -20.33 -10.99 -21.19
C SER A 2 -19.14 -11.38 -20.29
N THR A 3 -18.48 -10.40 -19.74
CA THR A 3 -17.45 -10.61 -18.74
C THR A 3 -18.10 -10.49 -17.37
N THR A 4 -17.93 -11.50 -16.53
CA THR A 4 -18.39 -11.44 -15.15
C THR A 4 -17.22 -11.20 -14.23
N ALA A 5 -17.44 -10.38 -13.21
CA ALA A 5 -16.46 -10.10 -12.19
C ALA A 5 -17.09 -10.27 -10.81
N ASP A 6 -16.34 -10.87 -9.90
CA ASP A 6 -16.74 -10.93 -8.50
C ASP A 6 -16.45 -9.60 -7.80
N VAL A 7 -15.37 -8.93 -8.21
CA VAL A 7 -14.92 -7.65 -7.63
C VAL A 7 -14.57 -6.69 -8.76
N LEU A 8 -15.15 -5.50 -8.70
CA LEU A 8 -14.81 -4.40 -9.58
C LEU A 8 -14.13 -3.32 -8.76
N ILE A 9 -12.92 -2.96 -9.14
CA ILE A 9 -12.13 -1.94 -8.44
C ILE A 9 -11.93 -0.76 -9.38
N VAL A 10 -12.26 0.42 -8.90
CA VAL A 10 -12.06 1.66 -9.64
C VAL A 10 -10.87 2.38 -9.03
N GLY A 11 -9.80 2.51 -9.80
CA GLY A 11 -8.57 3.13 -9.39
C GLY A 11 -7.44 2.12 -9.20
N ALA A 12 -6.38 2.20 -10.02
CA ALA A 12 -5.22 1.32 -9.99
C ALA A 12 -4.03 1.99 -9.29
N GLY A 13 -4.30 2.67 -8.19
CA GLY A 13 -3.28 3.17 -7.27
C GLY A 13 -2.89 2.13 -6.23
N ALA A 14 -2.23 2.58 -5.16
CA ALA A 14 -1.76 1.69 -4.10
C ALA A 14 -2.89 0.86 -3.49
N ALA A 15 -3.98 1.51 -3.11
CA ALA A 15 -5.10 0.85 -2.46
C ALA A 15 -5.80 -0.13 -3.40
N GLY A 16 -6.05 0.28 -4.64
CA GLY A 16 -6.73 -0.56 -5.64
C GLY A 16 -5.92 -1.79 -5.99
N LEU A 17 -4.62 -1.64 -6.21
CA LEU A 17 -3.73 -2.75 -6.51
C LEU A 17 -3.63 -3.73 -5.34
N PHE A 18 -3.53 -3.23 -4.12
CA PHE A 18 -3.47 -4.06 -2.94
C PHE A 18 -4.77 -4.87 -2.76
N CYS A 19 -5.91 -4.20 -2.92
CA CYS A 19 -7.22 -4.85 -2.87
C CYS A 19 -7.34 -5.92 -3.95
N ALA A 20 -6.90 -5.63 -5.18
CA ALA A 20 -6.94 -6.58 -6.28
C ALA A 20 -6.11 -7.83 -5.97
N GLY A 21 -4.91 -7.65 -5.43
CA GLY A 21 -4.04 -8.76 -5.04
C GLY A 21 -4.67 -9.66 -3.99
N VAL A 22 -5.23 -9.06 -2.94
CA VAL A 22 -5.89 -9.82 -1.86
C VAL A 22 -7.11 -10.58 -2.39
N ALA A 23 -7.94 -9.92 -3.19
CA ALA A 23 -9.13 -10.55 -3.77
C ALA A 23 -8.76 -11.70 -4.70
N ALA A 24 -7.75 -11.52 -5.54
CA ALA A 24 -7.28 -12.55 -6.46
C ALA A 24 -6.73 -13.76 -5.72
N GLN A 25 -6.01 -13.56 -4.62
CA GLN A 25 -5.50 -14.66 -3.79
C GLN A 25 -6.63 -15.47 -3.14
N ARG A 26 -7.80 -14.87 -2.99
CA ARG A 26 -9.00 -15.57 -2.51
C ARG A 26 -9.74 -16.30 -3.62
N GLY A 27 -9.21 -16.32 -4.83
CA GLY A 27 -9.82 -17.00 -5.96
C GLY A 27 -10.93 -16.23 -6.66
N LEU A 28 -11.04 -14.93 -6.40
CA LEU A 28 -12.08 -14.10 -6.99
C LEU A 28 -11.63 -13.56 -8.34
N GLN A 29 -12.60 -13.38 -9.24
CA GLN A 29 -12.39 -12.72 -10.53
C GLN A 29 -12.41 -11.22 -10.32
N VAL A 30 -11.29 -10.54 -10.60
CA VAL A 30 -11.12 -9.11 -10.33
C VAL A 30 -11.00 -8.35 -11.64
N VAL A 31 -11.75 -7.25 -11.76
CA VAL A 31 -11.59 -6.27 -12.83
C VAL A 31 -11.16 -4.96 -12.19
N LEU A 32 -10.05 -4.40 -12.68
CA LEU A 32 -9.44 -3.18 -12.18
C LEU A 32 -9.46 -2.14 -13.28
N LEU A 33 -10.07 -0.98 -13.02
CA LEU A 33 -10.22 0.11 -13.98
C LEU A 33 -9.47 1.34 -13.49
N ASP A 34 -8.82 2.03 -14.43
CA ASP A 34 -8.19 3.32 -14.14
C ASP A 34 -8.28 4.22 -15.36
N HIS A 35 -8.35 5.53 -15.13
CA HIS A 35 -8.32 6.54 -16.19
C HIS A 35 -6.89 6.93 -16.60
N ALA A 36 -5.90 6.62 -15.79
CA ALA A 36 -4.50 6.91 -16.09
C ALA A 36 -3.93 5.90 -17.08
N GLU A 37 -3.04 6.36 -17.95
CA GLU A 37 -2.36 5.49 -18.92
C GLU A 37 -1.42 4.50 -18.25
N LYS A 38 -0.85 4.89 -17.12
CA LYS A 38 0.12 4.07 -16.39
C LYS A 38 -0.42 3.70 -15.03
N VAL A 39 -0.37 2.42 -14.71
CA VAL A 39 -0.79 1.89 -13.42
C VAL A 39 0.14 2.41 -12.31
N ALA A 40 -0.45 2.75 -11.16
CA ALA A 40 0.29 3.17 -9.97
C ALA A 40 1.15 4.43 -10.17
N GLU A 41 0.68 5.38 -10.97
CA GLU A 41 1.46 6.55 -11.32
C GLU A 41 1.91 7.36 -10.12
N LYS A 42 1.02 7.58 -9.14
CA LYS A 42 1.37 8.33 -7.93
C LYS A 42 2.44 7.64 -7.09
N ILE A 43 2.43 6.32 -7.04
CA ILE A 43 3.46 5.57 -6.34
C ILE A 43 4.81 5.75 -7.04
N ARG A 44 4.81 5.71 -8.37
CA ARG A 44 6.03 5.81 -9.16
C ARG A 44 6.73 7.16 -9.01
N ILE A 45 5.98 8.23 -8.78
CA ILE A 45 6.53 9.59 -8.65
C ILE A 45 6.72 10.03 -7.20
N SER A 46 6.25 9.24 -6.23
CA SER A 46 6.36 9.60 -4.82
C SER A 46 7.77 9.38 -4.27
N GLY A 47 8.10 10.10 -3.21
CA GLY A 47 9.34 9.89 -2.46
C GLY A 47 10.63 10.24 -3.19
N GLY A 48 10.59 11.04 -4.27
CA GLY A 48 11.79 11.47 -4.99
C GLY A 48 12.60 10.30 -5.54
N GLY A 49 11.96 9.28 -6.10
CA GLY A 49 12.60 8.07 -6.59
C GLY A 49 12.71 6.96 -5.55
N ARG A 50 12.11 7.18 -4.39
CA ARG A 50 12.02 6.20 -3.30
C ARG A 50 10.59 6.13 -2.83
N SER A 51 10.12 4.95 -2.51
CA SER A 51 8.78 4.76 -1.97
C SER A 51 8.85 4.63 -0.45
N ASN A 52 8.35 5.64 0.25
CA ASN A 52 8.16 5.56 1.70
C ASN A 52 6.85 4.81 1.94
N PHE A 53 6.91 3.59 2.43
CA PHE A 53 5.73 2.74 2.45
C PHE A 53 5.16 2.48 3.84
N THR A 54 5.94 2.64 4.89
CA THR A 54 5.43 2.46 6.25
C THR A 54 6.31 3.14 7.29
N ASN A 55 5.84 3.17 8.52
CA ASN A 55 6.58 3.66 9.67
C ASN A 55 6.53 2.61 10.78
N ARG A 56 7.70 2.13 11.19
CA ARG A 56 7.83 1.06 12.17
C ARG A 56 7.29 1.45 13.55
N ASP A 57 7.33 2.74 13.89
CA ASP A 57 6.93 3.26 15.21
C ASP A 57 5.44 3.55 15.33
N LEU A 58 4.64 3.20 14.33
CA LEU A 58 3.21 3.44 14.37
C LEU A 58 2.56 2.72 15.57
N ASP A 59 1.90 3.49 16.43
CA ASP A 59 1.14 2.97 17.57
C ASP A 59 -0.33 3.30 17.37
N VAL A 60 -1.13 2.29 17.03
CA VAL A 60 -2.56 2.46 16.74
C VAL A 60 -3.39 2.83 17.98
N ARG A 61 -2.84 2.66 19.17
CA ARG A 61 -3.50 3.08 20.42
C ARG A 61 -3.43 4.60 20.61
N GLN A 62 -2.53 5.26 19.90
CA GLN A 62 -2.34 6.71 19.97
C GLN A 62 -2.32 7.31 18.55
N PRO A 63 -3.42 7.19 17.80
CA PRO A 63 -3.42 7.60 16.38
C PRO A 63 -3.16 9.09 16.19
N HIS A 64 -3.46 9.94 17.18
CA HIS A 64 -3.22 11.37 17.14
C HIS A 64 -1.72 11.73 17.02
N ARG A 65 -0.83 10.82 17.37
CA ARG A 65 0.61 11.03 17.26
C ARG A 65 1.12 10.86 15.81
N HIS A 66 0.34 10.20 14.97
CA HIS A 66 0.78 9.80 13.63
C HIS A 66 -0.04 10.40 12.50
N PHE A 67 -1.27 10.80 12.79
CA PHE A 67 -2.21 11.30 11.79
C PHE A 67 -2.74 12.66 12.18
N LEU A 68 -2.71 13.57 11.21
CA LEU A 68 -3.30 14.90 11.33
C LEU A 68 -4.74 14.84 10.83
N GLY A 69 -5.56 15.73 11.33
CA GLY A 69 -6.95 15.81 10.90
C GLY A 69 -7.92 15.78 12.07
N GLU A 70 -9.20 15.83 11.77
CA GLU A 70 -10.25 15.92 12.77
C GLU A 70 -10.50 14.61 13.51
N ASN A 71 -10.22 13.48 12.86
CA ASN A 71 -10.52 12.18 13.45
C ASN A 71 -9.39 11.17 13.23
N PRO A 72 -8.25 11.33 13.93
CA PRO A 72 -7.15 10.38 13.81
C PRO A 72 -7.53 8.93 14.16
N ALA A 73 -8.50 8.76 15.06
CA ALA A 73 -8.95 7.42 15.48
C ALA A 73 -9.61 6.62 14.36
N PHE A 74 -10.01 7.26 13.26
CA PHE A 74 -10.59 6.59 12.10
C PHE A 74 -9.64 5.51 11.51
N SER A 75 -8.34 5.74 11.62
CA SER A 75 -7.33 4.80 11.09
C SER A 75 -7.13 3.56 11.95
N ARG A 76 -7.59 3.57 13.20
CA ARG A 76 -7.28 2.52 14.20
C ARG A 76 -7.72 1.14 13.74
N SER A 77 -8.95 1.01 13.23
CA SER A 77 -9.49 -0.29 12.85
C SER A 77 -8.66 -0.96 11.75
N ALA A 78 -8.37 -0.22 10.67
CA ALA A 78 -7.60 -0.75 9.56
C ALA A 78 -6.16 -1.10 9.97
N LEU A 79 -5.50 -0.21 10.69
CA LEU A 79 -4.09 -0.36 11.05
C LEU A 79 -3.85 -1.35 12.19
N SER A 80 -4.87 -1.65 13.01
CA SER A 80 -4.76 -2.74 13.98
C SER A 80 -4.94 -4.11 13.33
N ARG A 81 -5.66 -4.18 12.21
CA ARG A 81 -5.86 -5.44 11.47
C ARG A 81 -4.73 -5.72 10.48
N TYR A 82 -4.08 -4.68 9.99
CA TYR A 82 -2.95 -4.79 9.08
C TYR A 82 -1.89 -3.79 9.51
N THR A 83 -0.89 -4.28 10.21
CA THR A 83 0.12 -3.45 10.87
C THR A 83 1.29 -3.14 9.94
N PRO A 84 2.16 -2.17 10.30
CA PRO A 84 3.42 -1.98 9.58
C PRO A 84 4.26 -3.26 9.50
N ALA A 85 4.29 -4.06 10.57
CA ALA A 85 5.01 -5.33 10.58
C ALA A 85 4.44 -6.32 9.56
N ASP A 86 3.12 -6.34 9.38
CA ASP A 86 2.47 -7.19 8.36
C ASP A 86 2.90 -6.79 6.96
N PHE A 87 2.97 -5.50 6.68
CA PHE A 87 3.38 -5.02 5.36
C PHE A 87 4.86 -5.28 5.09
N ILE A 88 5.71 -5.09 6.11
CA ILE A 88 7.13 -5.45 6.00
C ILE A 88 7.29 -6.94 5.70
N ALA A 89 6.53 -7.79 6.38
CA ALA A 89 6.56 -9.22 6.15
C ALA A 89 6.15 -9.58 4.72
N LEU A 90 5.18 -8.88 4.15
CA LEU A 90 4.77 -9.05 2.76
C LEU A 90 5.93 -8.74 1.80
N LEU A 91 6.64 -7.65 2.03
CA LEU A 91 7.79 -7.29 1.21
C LEU A 91 8.92 -8.31 1.33
N GLN A 92 9.17 -8.82 2.53
CA GLN A 92 10.17 -9.87 2.76
C GLN A 92 9.78 -11.16 2.02
N GLN A 93 8.51 -11.52 2.04
CA GLN A 93 7.99 -12.68 1.33
C GLN A 93 8.24 -12.58 -0.18
N HIS A 94 8.12 -11.39 -0.74
CA HIS A 94 8.34 -11.12 -2.15
C HIS A 94 9.79 -10.73 -2.47
N ARG A 95 10.69 -10.78 -1.48
CA ARG A 95 12.11 -10.47 -1.63
C ARG A 95 12.39 -9.07 -2.15
N VAL A 96 11.57 -8.10 -1.71
CA VAL A 96 11.75 -6.70 -2.03
C VAL A 96 12.69 -6.07 -1.00
N PRO A 97 13.87 -5.57 -1.39
CA PRO A 97 14.77 -4.93 -0.44
C PRO A 97 14.22 -3.58 -0.01
N PHE A 98 14.44 -3.24 1.25
CA PHE A 98 14.01 -1.96 1.82
C PHE A 98 15.01 -1.50 2.88
N HIS A 99 14.96 -0.20 3.20
CA HIS A 99 15.82 0.41 4.21
C HIS A 99 14.99 1.20 5.20
N GLU A 100 15.39 1.16 6.47
CA GLU A 100 14.82 2.01 7.49
C GLU A 100 15.53 3.35 7.46
N LYS A 101 14.76 4.42 7.24
CA LYS A 101 15.26 5.78 7.36
C LYS A 101 15.26 6.21 8.80
N HIS A 102 15.95 7.29 9.05
CA HIS A 102 15.83 8.11 10.23
C HIS A 102 14.33 8.40 10.52
N LEU A 103 13.93 8.37 11.79
CA LEU A 103 12.54 8.46 12.26
C LEU A 103 11.69 7.24 11.90
N SER A 104 12.31 6.07 11.76
CA SER A 104 11.63 4.79 11.55
C SER A 104 10.78 4.70 10.28
N LEU A 105 10.96 5.61 9.33
CA LEU A 105 10.37 5.49 8.00
C LEU A 105 11.06 4.39 7.22
N ILE A 106 10.28 3.52 6.62
CA ILE A 106 10.78 2.43 5.79
C ILE A 106 10.57 2.78 4.32
N HIS A 107 11.59 2.64 3.50
CA HIS A 107 11.48 2.97 2.09
C HIS A 107 12.14 1.93 1.18
N ILE A 108 11.68 1.93 -0.07
CA ILE A 108 12.24 1.15 -1.16
C ILE A 108 12.85 2.13 -2.15
N SER A 109 14.09 1.89 -2.53
CA SER A 109 14.72 2.66 -3.60
C SER A 109 14.32 2.08 -4.95
N GLU A 110 14.13 2.94 -5.95
CA GLU A 110 13.91 2.45 -7.32
C GLU A 110 15.13 1.68 -7.80
N PRO A 111 14.93 0.65 -8.61
CA PRO A 111 16.05 -0.04 -9.25
C PRO A 111 16.85 0.95 -10.09
N THR A 112 18.17 0.83 -10.01
CA THR A 112 19.06 1.65 -10.83
C THR A 112 18.86 1.30 -12.29
N ARG A 113 18.62 2.31 -13.12
CA ARG A 113 18.54 2.13 -14.57
C ARG A 113 19.95 2.23 -15.15
N HIS A 114 20.29 1.25 -15.92
CA HIS A 114 21.55 1.22 -16.65
C HIS A 114 21.31 1.40 -18.13
#